data_7e2d16a17295a963b250372418a8f67e
#
_entry.id   7e2d16a17295a963b250372418a8f67e
#
_cell.length_a   1.000
_cell.length_b   1.000
_cell.length_c   1.000
_cell.angle_alpha   90.00
_cell.angle_beta   90.00
_cell.angle_gamma   90.00
#
_symmetry.space_group_name_H-M   'P 1'
#
loop_
_entity.id
_entity.type
_entity.pdbx_description
1 polymer ?
#
loop_
_entity_poly.entity_id
_entity_poly.type
_entity_poly.pdbx_seq_one_letter_code
_entity_poly.pdbx_strand_id
1 'polypeptide(L)'
;MISIIDLTMHYGKKTLFENSSLTFDPNKNYGLVGANGAGKSTLGKIIGGYHPSSKGKLILNNIQIEKWNSKIALDNGVAMIHQELALVPLMTVFENIFLGIEKNKYGVLEKKNLNLFYQLEEKIGFGLNPNDVVGNLRIADQQKVEIMRALARDAKVIIMDEPTSSLTKDEVNRLHALMKQLRSANYLIIYISHFLDAILEVCDKVTILRDGKLIRTSLIENENKEMLVESMLGQPATITFPKKQNFSEKDQEIIFKANNLKTNTGLQDVSLRVKKGEIVGLLGLVGSGRTETLRAIFGADKILQGQMKYLNKEIIIKNPNEAIKNGIVMIPEDRRKQGLVFTQNTKSNISITDLRKISNLEILNTIKEINLVKNLINQVDIKPNITDGNISYYSGGNQQKVLFAKWMFSSPNLILLDEPTRGVDVGAKRKIYELIRDLASKGISVIIVSSELEEVMGLADRAYLIKNGKTYDEINPKDSSLDKVLFSLFGAINNNIENYATK
;
A
#
# COMPACT_ATOMS: atom_id res chain seq x y z
N MET A 1 -0.55 27.75 -15.99
CA MET A 1 -1.37 27.87 -14.77
C MET A 1 -2.69 27.16 -14.97
N ILE A 2 -3.10 26.33 -14.03
CA ILE A 2 -4.43 25.70 -14.01
C ILE A 2 -5.18 26.20 -12.79
N SER A 3 -6.39 26.70 -13.00
CA SER A 3 -7.29 27.09 -11.90
C SER A 3 -8.62 26.36 -12.01
N ILE A 4 -9.11 25.92 -10.89
CA ILE A 4 -10.39 25.28 -10.71
C ILE A 4 -11.20 26.19 -9.81
N ILE A 5 -12.43 26.52 -10.19
CA ILE A 5 -13.30 27.43 -9.44
C ILE A 5 -14.62 26.72 -9.16
N ASP A 6 -14.98 26.64 -7.88
CA ASP A 6 -16.25 26.09 -7.37
C ASP A 6 -16.57 24.70 -7.90
N LEU A 7 -15.53 23.87 -8.04
CA LEU A 7 -15.66 22.52 -8.56
C LEU A 7 -16.49 21.66 -7.62
N THR A 8 -17.52 21.04 -8.16
CA THR A 8 -18.36 20.07 -7.47
C THR A 8 -18.46 18.79 -8.29
N MET A 9 -18.37 17.64 -7.63
CA MET A 9 -18.49 16.33 -8.26
C MET A 9 -19.41 15.42 -7.47
N HIS A 10 -20.44 14.91 -8.15
CA HIS A 10 -21.35 13.88 -7.63
C HIS A 10 -21.16 12.57 -8.38
N TYR A 11 -21.18 11.47 -7.65
CA TYR A 11 -21.26 10.13 -8.24
C TYR A 11 -22.54 9.46 -7.73
N GLY A 12 -23.59 9.49 -8.56
CA GLY A 12 -24.95 9.16 -8.13
C GLY A 12 -25.43 10.08 -7.01
N LYS A 13 -25.80 9.49 -5.87
CA LYS A 13 -26.23 10.26 -4.67
C LYS A 13 -25.08 10.71 -3.77
N LYS A 14 -23.84 10.28 -4.04
CA LYS A 14 -22.68 10.60 -3.20
C LYS A 14 -21.95 11.81 -3.74
N THR A 15 -21.82 12.85 -2.95
CA THR A 15 -20.93 13.99 -3.22
C THR A 15 -19.48 13.57 -2.94
N LEU A 16 -18.60 13.70 -3.95
CA LEU A 16 -17.17 13.39 -3.82
C LEU A 16 -16.38 14.63 -3.39
N PHE A 17 -16.72 15.81 -3.92
CA PHE A 17 -16.27 17.11 -3.42
C PHE A 17 -17.24 18.20 -3.83
N GLU A 18 -17.22 19.29 -3.05
CA GLU A 18 -18.17 20.39 -3.16
C GLU A 18 -17.43 21.73 -3.04
N ASN A 19 -17.75 22.65 -3.95
CA ASN A 19 -17.29 24.05 -3.96
C ASN A 19 -15.76 24.19 -3.75
N SER A 20 -14.98 23.34 -4.38
CA SER A 20 -13.52 23.34 -4.26
C SER A 20 -12.89 24.27 -5.27
N SER A 21 -12.14 25.28 -4.80
CA SER A 21 -11.38 26.21 -5.66
C SER A 21 -9.89 26.06 -5.38
N LEU A 22 -9.08 25.92 -6.44
CA LEU A 22 -7.67 25.58 -6.34
C LEU A 22 -6.92 26.11 -7.55
N THR A 23 -5.71 26.62 -7.36
CA THR A 23 -4.84 27.09 -8.44
C THR A 23 -3.48 26.40 -8.33
N PHE A 24 -3.01 25.89 -9.47
CA PHE A 24 -1.68 25.33 -9.65
C PHE A 24 -0.85 26.30 -10.48
N ASP A 25 0.18 26.86 -9.86
CA ASP A 25 1.12 27.74 -10.52
C ASP A 25 2.08 26.94 -11.42
N PRO A 26 2.57 27.50 -12.53
CA PRO A 26 3.59 26.86 -13.35
C PRO A 26 4.90 26.68 -12.59
N ASN A 27 5.75 25.78 -13.05
CA ASN A 27 7.13 25.58 -12.56
C ASN A 27 7.20 25.12 -11.09
N LYS A 28 6.19 24.39 -10.63
CA LYS A 28 6.14 23.85 -9.26
C LYS A 28 5.65 22.42 -9.25
N ASN A 29 6.12 21.69 -8.26
CA ASN A 29 5.60 20.39 -7.91
C ASN A 29 4.56 20.56 -6.80
N TYR A 30 3.34 20.11 -7.06
CA TYR A 30 2.25 20.11 -6.08
C TYR A 30 1.99 18.69 -5.57
N GLY A 31 2.10 18.49 -4.27
CA GLY A 31 1.57 17.30 -3.61
C GLY A 31 0.06 17.39 -3.44
N LEU A 32 -0.67 16.35 -3.79
CA LEU A 32 -2.10 16.23 -3.49
C LEU A 32 -2.32 15.07 -2.53
N VAL A 33 -2.62 15.39 -1.28
CA VAL A 33 -2.73 14.43 -0.18
C VAL A 33 -4.13 14.39 0.41
N GLY A 34 -4.45 13.31 1.09
CA GLY A 34 -5.74 13.08 1.74
C GLY A 34 -5.97 11.59 1.99
N ALA A 35 -6.92 11.25 2.83
CA ALA A 35 -7.31 9.87 3.08
C ALA A 35 -7.86 9.19 1.81
N ASN A 36 -7.92 7.86 1.80
CA ASN A 36 -8.53 7.13 0.69
C ASN A 36 -10.02 7.50 0.58
N GLY A 37 -10.44 7.81 -0.65
CA GLY A 37 -11.80 8.32 -0.91
C GLY A 37 -11.97 9.82 -0.69
N ALA A 38 -10.92 10.58 -0.34
CA ALA A 38 -10.98 12.04 -0.20
C ALA A 38 -11.17 12.79 -1.53
N GLY A 39 -11.09 12.08 -2.69
CA GLY A 39 -11.32 12.67 -4.00
C GLY A 39 -10.06 12.98 -4.81
N LYS A 40 -8.85 12.66 -4.33
CA LYS A 40 -7.57 12.95 -4.98
C LYS A 40 -7.50 12.51 -6.45
N SER A 41 -7.62 11.20 -6.69
CA SER A 41 -7.58 10.63 -8.04
C SER A 41 -8.73 11.13 -8.92
N THR A 42 -9.91 11.40 -8.32
CA THR A 42 -11.04 11.98 -9.06
C THR A 42 -10.73 13.41 -9.49
N LEU A 43 -10.13 14.22 -8.63
CA LEU A 43 -9.69 15.57 -8.98
C LEU A 43 -8.63 15.51 -10.10
N GLY A 44 -7.64 14.63 -9.99
CA GLY A 44 -6.65 14.38 -11.04
C GLY A 44 -7.30 14.00 -12.38
N LYS A 45 -8.29 13.09 -12.35
CA LYS A 45 -9.04 12.66 -13.55
C LYS A 45 -9.88 13.79 -14.16
N ILE A 46 -10.43 14.71 -13.36
CA ILE A 46 -11.14 15.88 -13.89
C ILE A 46 -10.16 16.84 -14.57
N ILE A 47 -9.02 17.14 -13.93
CA ILE A 47 -7.98 17.99 -14.51
C ILE A 47 -7.42 17.35 -15.80
N GLY A 48 -7.22 16.04 -15.81
CA GLY A 48 -6.78 15.27 -16.98
C GLY A 48 -7.86 15.05 -18.06
N GLY A 49 -9.11 15.49 -17.81
CA GLY A 49 -10.21 15.36 -18.77
C GLY A 49 -10.85 13.97 -18.88
N TYR A 50 -10.56 13.05 -17.96
CA TYR A 50 -11.14 11.70 -17.95
C TYR A 50 -12.52 11.64 -17.31
N HIS A 51 -12.86 12.61 -16.46
CA HIS A 51 -14.19 12.73 -15.83
C HIS A 51 -14.73 14.15 -16.01
N PRO A 52 -15.98 14.31 -16.41
CA PRO A 52 -16.63 15.61 -16.38
C PRO A 52 -16.91 16.02 -14.93
N SER A 53 -16.78 17.30 -14.61
CA SER A 53 -17.27 17.84 -13.34
C SER A 53 -18.79 17.98 -13.36
N SER A 54 -19.44 17.87 -12.19
CA SER A 54 -20.89 18.10 -12.08
C SER A 54 -21.22 19.59 -12.12
N LYS A 55 -20.37 20.44 -11.51
CA LYS A 55 -20.42 21.91 -11.50
C LYS A 55 -19.01 22.48 -11.39
N GLY A 56 -18.90 23.78 -11.64
CA GLY A 56 -17.65 24.53 -11.53
C GLY A 56 -17.01 24.80 -12.88
N LYS A 57 -15.86 25.48 -12.86
CA LYS A 57 -15.14 25.93 -14.05
C LYS A 57 -13.71 25.49 -13.96
N LEU A 58 -13.16 25.06 -15.12
CA LEU A 58 -11.74 24.83 -15.28
C LEU A 58 -11.16 25.93 -16.18
N ILE A 59 -10.10 26.57 -15.71
CA ILE A 59 -9.42 27.66 -16.38
C ILE A 59 -7.97 27.21 -16.62
N LEU A 60 -7.55 27.23 -17.87
CA LEU A 60 -6.17 26.95 -18.26
C LEU A 60 -5.57 28.18 -18.91
N ASN A 61 -4.44 28.67 -18.37
CA ASN A 61 -3.74 29.86 -18.88
C ASN A 61 -4.69 31.07 -19.05
N ASN A 62 -5.56 31.33 -18.06
CA ASN A 62 -6.58 32.38 -18.02
C ASN A 62 -7.73 32.21 -19.04
N ILE A 63 -7.85 31.10 -19.72
CA ILE A 63 -8.94 30.79 -20.64
C ILE A 63 -9.86 29.77 -20.00
N GLN A 64 -11.14 30.10 -19.86
CA GLN A 64 -12.15 29.15 -19.40
C GLN A 64 -12.45 28.14 -20.48
N ILE A 65 -12.38 26.84 -20.12
CA ILE A 65 -12.65 25.77 -21.06
C ILE A 65 -14.08 25.25 -20.81
N GLU A 66 -14.94 25.35 -21.82
CA GLU A 66 -16.34 24.93 -21.74
C GLU A 66 -16.54 23.42 -21.89
N LYS A 67 -15.78 22.81 -22.83
CA LYS A 67 -15.79 21.36 -23.06
C LYS A 67 -14.42 20.81 -22.71
N TRP A 68 -14.38 19.90 -21.76
CA TRP A 68 -13.13 19.29 -21.29
C TRP A 68 -13.21 17.77 -21.39
N ASN A 69 -12.29 17.18 -22.13
CA ASN A 69 -12.09 15.74 -22.22
C ASN A 69 -10.60 15.43 -22.32
N SER A 70 -10.23 14.15 -22.26
CA SER A 70 -8.81 13.74 -22.26
C SER A 70 -8.05 14.14 -23.52
N LYS A 71 -8.69 14.20 -24.67
CA LYS A 71 -8.08 14.67 -25.93
C LYS A 71 -7.81 16.17 -25.85
N ILE A 72 -8.82 16.96 -25.47
CA ILE A 72 -8.65 18.43 -25.34
C ILE A 72 -7.63 18.77 -24.25
N ALA A 73 -7.61 18.03 -23.13
CA ALA A 73 -6.62 18.19 -22.08
C ALA A 73 -5.20 17.99 -22.63
N LEU A 74 -4.99 16.91 -23.36
CA LEU A 74 -3.71 16.58 -23.98
C LEU A 74 -3.29 17.60 -25.04
N ASP A 75 -4.19 18.01 -25.91
CA ASP A 75 -3.95 19.05 -26.94
C ASP A 75 -3.57 20.41 -26.30
N ASN A 76 -3.98 20.64 -25.05
CA ASN A 76 -3.63 21.82 -24.25
C ASN A 76 -2.44 21.57 -23.30
N GLY A 77 -1.69 20.49 -23.49
CA GLY A 77 -0.47 20.20 -22.74
C GLY A 77 -0.71 19.67 -21.32
N VAL A 78 -1.86 19.06 -21.04
CA VAL A 78 -2.16 18.40 -19.76
C VAL A 78 -2.20 16.89 -19.97
N ALA A 79 -1.29 16.15 -19.36
CA ALA A 79 -1.23 14.69 -19.42
C ALA A 79 -1.42 14.08 -18.02
N MET A 80 -2.01 12.89 -17.97
CA MET A 80 -2.16 12.13 -16.73
C MET A 80 -1.52 10.75 -16.86
N ILE A 81 -0.70 10.41 -15.88
CA ILE A 81 -0.12 9.09 -15.67
C ILE A 81 -0.96 8.41 -14.61
N HIS A 82 -1.57 7.29 -14.99
CA HIS A 82 -2.48 6.53 -14.13
C HIS A 82 -1.72 5.59 -13.20
N GLN A 83 -2.35 5.21 -12.10
CA GLN A 83 -1.85 4.20 -11.17
C GLN A 83 -1.61 2.84 -11.86
N GLU A 84 -2.50 2.44 -12.76
CA GLU A 84 -2.29 1.30 -13.66
C GLU A 84 -1.78 1.82 -15.00
N LEU A 85 -0.60 1.36 -15.43
CA LEU A 85 0.05 1.85 -16.64
C LEU A 85 -0.81 1.52 -17.87
N ALA A 86 -1.10 2.55 -18.67
CA ALA A 86 -1.91 2.42 -19.88
C ALA A 86 -1.03 2.18 -21.13
N LEU A 87 -0.12 1.22 -21.04
CA LEU A 87 0.79 0.82 -22.10
C LEU A 87 0.28 -0.43 -22.82
N VAL A 88 0.64 -0.58 -24.09
CA VAL A 88 0.37 -1.79 -24.87
C VAL A 88 1.56 -2.73 -24.73
N PRO A 89 1.46 -3.85 -23.99
CA PRO A 89 2.62 -4.66 -23.61
C PRO A 89 3.37 -5.28 -24.80
N LEU A 90 2.67 -5.58 -25.89
CA LEU A 90 3.24 -6.20 -27.09
C LEU A 90 3.91 -5.21 -28.05
N MET A 91 3.74 -3.92 -27.83
CA MET A 91 4.37 -2.88 -28.62
C MET A 91 5.73 -2.51 -28.04
N THR A 92 6.60 -1.95 -28.91
CA THR A 92 7.88 -1.42 -28.51
C THR A 92 7.75 -0.12 -27.71
N VAL A 93 8.83 0.31 -27.06
CA VAL A 93 8.93 1.61 -26.37
C VAL A 93 8.57 2.74 -27.34
N PHE A 94 9.16 2.73 -28.54
CA PHE A 94 8.91 3.73 -29.56
C PHE A 94 7.44 3.79 -29.97
N GLU A 95 6.83 2.64 -30.28
CA GLU A 95 5.42 2.57 -30.66
C GLU A 95 4.49 3.05 -29.54
N ASN A 96 4.75 2.68 -28.29
CA ASN A 96 3.96 3.16 -27.15
C ASN A 96 4.04 4.68 -26.97
N ILE A 97 5.23 5.27 -27.12
CA ILE A 97 5.43 6.72 -26.94
C ILE A 97 4.67 7.52 -28.00
N PHE A 98 4.74 7.09 -29.26
CA PHE A 98 4.18 7.84 -30.39
C PHE A 98 2.77 7.37 -30.79
N LEU A 99 2.21 6.36 -30.14
CA LEU A 99 0.85 5.86 -30.42
C LEU A 99 -0.19 7.00 -30.43
N GLY A 100 -0.82 7.22 -31.57
CA GLY A 100 -1.85 8.25 -31.78
C GLY A 100 -1.32 9.67 -32.08
N ILE A 101 0.00 9.85 -32.20
CA ILE A 101 0.65 11.09 -32.65
C ILE A 101 1.67 10.84 -33.77
N GLU A 102 1.59 9.66 -34.37
CA GLU A 102 2.51 9.25 -35.42
C GLU A 102 2.38 10.18 -36.61
N LYS A 103 3.51 10.85 -36.94
CA LYS A 103 3.61 11.57 -38.21
C LYS A 103 3.91 10.55 -39.29
N ASN A 104 2.95 10.36 -40.19
CA ASN A 104 3.15 9.52 -41.37
C ASN A 104 3.02 10.33 -42.66
N LYS A 105 3.74 9.89 -43.65
CA LYS A 105 3.59 10.37 -45.02
C LYS A 105 3.35 9.16 -45.91
N TYR A 106 2.21 9.13 -46.58
CA TYR A 106 1.82 8.00 -47.42
C TYR A 106 1.78 6.63 -46.70
N GLY A 107 1.41 6.61 -45.38
CA GLY A 107 1.35 5.39 -44.61
C GLY A 107 2.68 4.88 -44.03
N VAL A 108 3.78 5.60 -44.30
CA VAL A 108 5.10 5.28 -43.75
C VAL A 108 5.43 6.24 -42.61
N LEU A 109 5.85 5.70 -41.46
CA LEU A 109 6.29 6.51 -40.31
C LEU A 109 7.49 7.37 -40.68
N GLU A 110 7.41 8.68 -40.42
CA GLU A 110 8.51 9.59 -40.72
C GLU A 110 9.69 9.38 -39.75
N LYS A 111 10.93 9.43 -40.28
CA LYS A 111 12.17 9.43 -39.44
C LYS A 111 12.18 10.53 -38.38
N LYS A 112 11.35 11.56 -38.56
CA LYS A 112 11.19 12.68 -37.63
C LYS A 112 10.73 12.26 -36.21
N ASN A 113 9.95 11.21 -36.10
CA ASN A 113 9.53 10.66 -34.80
C ASN A 113 10.72 10.03 -34.06
N LEU A 114 11.61 9.34 -34.75
CA LEU A 114 12.80 8.74 -34.15
C LEU A 114 13.79 9.83 -33.68
N ASN A 115 13.93 10.90 -34.43
CA ASN A 115 14.76 12.04 -34.02
C ASN A 115 14.19 12.69 -32.74
N LEU A 116 12.88 12.85 -32.65
CA LEU A 116 12.23 13.38 -31.45
C LEU A 116 12.45 12.45 -30.25
N PHE A 117 12.37 11.13 -30.44
CA PHE A 117 12.70 10.16 -29.40
C PHE A 117 14.10 10.40 -28.83
N TYR A 118 15.11 10.45 -29.67
CA TYR A 118 16.50 10.67 -29.24
C TYR A 118 16.73 12.04 -28.62
N GLN A 119 16.06 13.09 -29.08
CA GLN A 119 16.12 14.42 -28.47
C GLN A 119 15.51 14.41 -27.04
N LEU A 120 14.41 13.70 -26.85
CA LEU A 120 13.82 13.54 -25.53
C LEU A 120 14.72 12.71 -24.62
N GLU A 121 15.27 11.61 -25.15
CA GLU A 121 16.18 10.73 -24.39
C GLU A 121 17.46 11.47 -23.97
N GLU A 122 18.06 12.24 -24.85
CA GLU A 122 19.23 13.10 -24.57
C GLU A 122 18.92 14.12 -23.47
N LYS A 123 17.72 14.73 -23.52
CA LYS A 123 17.29 15.74 -22.53
C LYS A 123 17.01 15.14 -21.16
N ILE A 124 16.51 13.91 -21.09
CA ILE A 124 15.94 13.32 -19.86
C ILE A 124 16.84 12.22 -19.28
N GLY A 125 17.55 11.45 -20.14
CA GLY A 125 18.50 10.44 -19.73
C GLY A 125 17.86 9.20 -19.08
N PHE A 126 16.76 8.69 -19.64
CA PHE A 126 16.05 7.52 -19.09
C PHE A 126 16.76 6.20 -19.37
N GLY A 127 17.62 6.16 -20.39
CA GLY A 127 18.28 4.95 -20.86
C GLY A 127 17.33 3.96 -21.53
N LEU A 128 16.27 4.45 -22.18
CA LEU A 128 15.29 3.62 -22.88
C LEU A 128 15.78 3.29 -24.30
N ASN A 129 15.65 2.02 -24.71
CA ASN A 129 15.88 1.61 -26.08
C ASN A 129 14.53 1.62 -26.84
N PRO A 130 14.42 2.33 -27.99
CA PRO A 130 13.18 2.43 -28.74
C PRO A 130 12.62 1.08 -29.23
N ASN A 131 13.48 0.08 -29.40
CA ASN A 131 13.11 -1.24 -29.94
C ASN A 131 12.72 -2.26 -28.86
N ASP A 132 12.88 -1.95 -27.59
CA ASP A 132 12.52 -2.86 -26.53
C ASP A 132 11.00 -3.01 -26.43
N VAL A 133 10.54 -4.26 -26.26
CA VAL A 133 9.10 -4.55 -26.04
C VAL A 133 8.72 -4.20 -24.61
N VAL A 134 7.72 -3.34 -24.46
CA VAL A 134 7.33 -2.77 -23.17
C VAL A 134 6.96 -3.83 -22.14
N GLY A 135 6.31 -4.91 -22.55
CA GLY A 135 5.94 -6.02 -21.64
C GLY A 135 7.13 -6.72 -20.98
N ASN A 136 8.34 -6.60 -21.54
CA ASN A 136 9.57 -7.19 -21.01
C ASN A 136 10.33 -6.23 -20.07
N LEU A 137 9.92 -4.97 -20.01
CA LEU A 137 10.55 -3.97 -19.17
C LEU A 137 10.14 -4.11 -17.71
N ARG A 138 11.02 -3.67 -16.80
CA ARG A 138 10.66 -3.50 -15.39
C ARG A 138 9.59 -2.40 -15.24
N ILE A 139 8.78 -2.47 -14.21
CA ILE A 139 7.69 -1.51 -13.95
C ILE A 139 8.20 -0.06 -13.94
N ALA A 140 9.38 0.19 -13.35
CA ALA A 140 10.02 1.51 -13.36
C ALA A 140 10.34 2.02 -14.77
N ASP A 141 10.81 1.15 -15.66
CA ASP A 141 11.11 1.53 -17.03
C ASP A 141 9.82 1.73 -17.84
N GLN A 142 8.79 0.95 -17.58
CA GLN A 142 7.45 1.18 -18.13
C GLN A 142 6.90 2.56 -17.71
N GLN A 143 7.11 2.99 -16.46
CA GLN A 143 6.74 4.33 -16.02
C GLN A 143 7.51 5.43 -16.76
N LYS A 144 8.80 5.24 -17.02
CA LYS A 144 9.58 6.17 -17.87
C LYS A 144 8.99 6.27 -19.27
N VAL A 145 8.51 5.16 -19.85
CA VAL A 145 7.80 5.16 -21.14
C VAL A 145 6.54 6.03 -21.07
N GLU A 146 5.72 5.91 -20.02
CA GLU A 146 4.53 6.73 -19.80
C GLU A 146 4.88 8.23 -19.72
N ILE A 147 5.92 8.58 -18.97
CA ILE A 147 6.37 9.95 -18.82
C ILE A 147 6.88 10.47 -20.18
N MET A 148 7.70 9.69 -20.89
CA MET A 148 8.22 10.07 -22.20
C MET A 148 7.11 10.23 -23.24
N ARG A 149 6.05 9.41 -23.15
CA ARG A 149 4.84 9.55 -23.96
C ARG A 149 4.13 10.88 -23.71
N ALA A 150 4.02 11.31 -22.45
CA ALA A 150 3.47 12.62 -22.11
C ALA A 150 4.32 13.77 -22.65
N LEU A 151 5.65 13.67 -22.55
CA LEU A 151 6.58 14.68 -23.05
C LEU A 151 6.62 14.75 -24.60
N ALA A 152 6.51 13.61 -25.28
CA ALA A 152 6.43 13.55 -26.75
C ALA A 152 5.20 14.29 -27.30
N ARG A 153 4.17 14.47 -26.48
CA ARG A 153 2.93 15.21 -26.75
C ARG A 153 2.98 16.66 -26.28
N ASP A 154 4.18 17.18 -25.97
CA ASP A 154 4.42 18.53 -25.45
C ASP A 154 3.61 18.88 -24.19
N ALA A 155 3.31 17.88 -23.35
CA ALA A 155 2.66 18.14 -22.08
C ALA A 155 3.55 19.04 -21.21
N LYS A 156 2.95 20.08 -20.65
CA LYS A 156 3.59 21.01 -19.69
C LYS A 156 3.07 20.79 -18.28
N VAL A 157 1.94 20.13 -18.15
CA VAL A 157 1.34 19.72 -16.88
C VAL A 157 1.25 18.21 -16.85
N ILE A 158 1.86 17.60 -15.86
CA ILE A 158 1.88 16.14 -15.68
C ILE A 158 1.22 15.80 -14.35
N ILE A 159 0.12 15.07 -14.40
CA ILE A 159 -0.55 14.54 -13.23
C ILE A 159 -0.07 13.11 -13.03
N MET A 160 0.46 12.78 -11.86
CA MET A 160 0.94 11.45 -11.50
C MET A 160 0.06 10.89 -10.37
N ASP A 161 -0.74 9.86 -10.65
CA ASP A 161 -1.64 9.25 -9.67
C ASP A 161 -1.01 7.99 -9.07
N GLU A 162 -0.49 8.10 -7.85
CA GLU A 162 0.19 7.04 -7.08
C GLU A 162 1.31 6.30 -7.85
N PRO A 163 2.24 6.99 -8.52
CA PRO A 163 3.22 6.36 -9.39
C PRO A 163 4.25 5.48 -8.65
N THR A 164 4.32 5.57 -7.32
CA THR A 164 5.31 4.85 -6.51
C THR A 164 4.78 3.56 -5.87
N SER A 165 3.50 3.23 -6.06
CA SER A 165 2.86 2.09 -5.37
C SER A 165 3.47 0.72 -5.69
N SER A 166 4.16 0.58 -6.82
CA SER A 166 4.76 -0.68 -7.30
C SER A 166 6.29 -0.62 -7.39
N LEU A 167 6.91 0.48 -6.94
CA LEU A 167 8.35 0.73 -7.10
C LEU A 167 9.15 0.34 -5.86
N THR A 168 10.38 -0.11 -6.09
CA THR A 168 11.40 -0.26 -5.06
C THR A 168 11.90 1.11 -4.60
N LYS A 169 12.56 1.17 -3.43
CA LYS A 169 13.10 2.42 -2.89
C LYS A 169 14.06 3.14 -3.87
N ASP A 170 14.91 2.39 -4.56
CA ASP A 170 15.85 2.95 -5.54
C ASP A 170 15.14 3.52 -6.77
N GLU A 171 14.05 2.88 -7.20
CA GLU A 171 13.22 3.34 -8.31
C GLU A 171 12.44 4.60 -7.93
N VAL A 172 11.95 4.69 -6.70
CA VAL A 172 11.32 5.90 -6.15
C VAL A 172 12.31 7.06 -6.16
N ASN A 173 13.53 6.86 -5.69
CA ASN A 173 14.58 7.90 -5.68
C ASN A 173 14.88 8.41 -7.11
N ARG A 174 14.90 7.53 -8.11
CA ARG A 174 15.08 7.92 -9.52
C ARG A 174 13.90 8.73 -10.04
N LEU A 175 12.67 8.33 -9.71
CA LEU A 175 11.48 9.09 -10.08
C LEU A 175 11.48 10.49 -9.44
N HIS A 176 11.88 10.61 -8.17
CA HIS A 176 11.99 11.89 -7.47
C HIS A 176 13.05 12.80 -8.11
N ALA A 177 14.21 12.24 -8.47
CA ALA A 177 15.25 13.00 -9.20
C ALA A 177 14.72 13.53 -10.55
N LEU A 178 13.97 12.70 -11.28
CA LEU A 178 13.31 13.10 -12.52
C LEU A 178 12.30 14.22 -12.31
N MET A 179 11.44 14.13 -11.28
CA MET A 179 10.47 15.20 -10.98
C MET A 179 11.16 16.53 -10.69
N LYS A 180 12.28 16.51 -9.95
CA LYS A 180 13.11 17.70 -9.70
C LYS A 180 13.69 18.26 -11.01
N GLN A 181 14.15 17.40 -11.92
CA GLN A 181 14.66 17.78 -13.24
C GLN A 181 13.55 18.39 -14.14
N LEU A 182 12.38 17.77 -14.20
CA LEU A 182 11.24 18.28 -14.97
C LEU A 182 10.79 19.65 -14.44
N ARG A 183 10.72 19.83 -13.11
CA ARG A 183 10.46 21.13 -12.49
C ARG A 183 11.44 22.19 -12.96
N SER A 184 12.74 21.90 -12.94
CA SER A 184 13.78 22.82 -13.43
C SER A 184 13.64 23.16 -14.92
N ALA A 185 13.00 22.27 -15.68
CA ALA A 185 12.68 22.47 -17.11
C ALA A 185 11.30 23.11 -17.33
N ASN A 186 10.72 23.76 -16.31
CA ASN A 186 9.47 24.51 -16.34
C ASN A 186 8.19 23.66 -16.54
N TYR A 187 8.18 22.41 -16.07
CA TYR A 187 6.97 21.61 -15.99
C TYR A 187 6.22 21.85 -14.69
N LEU A 188 4.89 21.74 -14.73
CA LEU A 188 4.03 21.66 -13.55
C LEU A 188 3.73 20.19 -13.28
N ILE A 189 4.04 19.69 -12.08
CA ILE A 189 3.72 18.33 -11.68
C ILE A 189 2.67 18.35 -10.56
N ILE A 190 1.61 17.59 -10.72
CA ILE A 190 0.62 17.31 -9.69
C ILE A 190 0.83 15.86 -9.25
N TYR A 191 1.44 15.67 -8.09
CA TYR A 191 1.83 14.38 -7.54
C TYR A 191 0.84 13.92 -6.49
N ILE A 192 0.02 12.94 -6.83
CA ILE A 192 -0.95 12.32 -5.93
C ILE A 192 -0.26 11.13 -5.27
N SER A 193 -0.10 11.17 -3.95
CA SER A 193 0.51 10.09 -3.18
C SER A 193 -0.07 10.02 -1.78
N HIS A 194 -0.04 8.84 -1.21
CA HIS A 194 -0.30 8.61 0.22
C HIS A 194 1.02 8.50 1.03
N PHE A 195 2.17 8.44 0.36
CA PHE A 195 3.49 8.46 0.98
C PHE A 195 3.91 9.90 1.29
N LEU A 196 3.67 10.35 2.52
CA LEU A 196 3.90 11.75 2.92
C LEU A 196 5.37 12.13 2.86
N ASP A 197 6.30 11.21 3.18
CA ASP A 197 7.73 11.46 3.10
C ASP A 197 8.15 11.82 1.67
N ALA A 198 7.59 11.15 0.67
CA ALA A 198 7.80 11.46 -0.75
C ALA A 198 7.28 12.86 -1.12
N ILE A 199 6.11 13.24 -0.62
CA ILE A 199 5.53 14.58 -0.83
C ILE A 199 6.44 15.67 -0.22
N LEU A 200 6.88 15.46 1.03
CA LEU A 200 7.76 16.41 1.74
C LEU A 200 9.12 16.57 1.03
N GLU A 201 9.60 15.52 0.34
CA GLU A 201 10.89 15.53 -0.34
C GLU A 201 10.88 16.25 -1.69
N VAL A 202 9.81 16.10 -2.51
CA VAL A 202 9.85 16.49 -3.93
C VAL A 202 8.90 17.61 -4.32
N CYS A 203 7.94 17.98 -3.45
CA CYS A 203 6.96 19.01 -3.75
C CYS A 203 7.37 20.38 -3.21
N ASP A 204 6.87 21.44 -3.85
CA ASP A 204 7.01 22.83 -3.39
C ASP A 204 5.82 23.26 -2.55
N LYS A 205 4.64 22.77 -2.93
CA LYS A 205 3.38 23.03 -2.26
C LYS A 205 2.62 21.73 -2.05
N VAL A 206 1.80 21.69 -1.04
CA VAL A 206 0.89 20.58 -0.77
C VAL A 206 -0.54 21.07 -0.63
N THR A 207 -1.45 20.37 -1.28
CA THR A 207 -2.89 20.56 -1.21
C THR A 207 -3.51 19.40 -0.48
N ILE A 208 -4.29 19.67 0.56
CA ILE A 208 -4.87 18.67 1.44
C ILE A 208 -6.37 18.56 1.19
N LEU A 209 -6.81 17.36 0.84
CA LEU A 209 -8.22 17.01 0.70
C LEU A 209 -8.66 16.12 1.86
N ARG A 210 -9.85 16.43 2.42
CA ARG A 210 -10.50 15.59 3.44
C ARG A 210 -12.01 15.57 3.22
N ASP A 211 -12.57 14.37 3.17
CA ASP A 211 -14.01 14.13 2.99
C ASP A 211 -14.63 14.93 1.82
N GLY A 212 -13.87 15.01 0.71
CA GLY A 212 -14.29 15.74 -0.48
C GLY A 212 -14.19 17.27 -0.39
N LYS A 213 -13.52 17.81 0.63
CA LYS A 213 -13.31 19.26 0.80
C LYS A 213 -11.83 19.59 0.69
N LEU A 214 -11.54 20.72 0.08
CA LEU A 214 -10.23 21.33 0.12
C LEU A 214 -10.02 21.93 1.53
N ILE A 215 -9.05 21.43 2.26
CA ILE A 215 -8.73 21.92 3.61
C ILE A 215 -7.80 23.13 3.52
N ARG A 216 -6.65 22.96 2.85
CA ARG A 216 -5.71 24.06 2.59
C ARG A 216 -4.72 23.70 1.48
N THR A 217 -4.07 24.70 0.94
CA THR A 217 -2.84 24.59 0.15
C THR A 217 -1.76 25.40 0.86
N SER A 218 -0.60 24.80 1.11
CA SER A 218 0.52 25.39 1.85
C SER A 218 1.86 25.14 1.15
N LEU A 219 2.87 25.94 1.48
CA LEU A 219 4.26 25.67 1.12
C LEU A 219 4.74 24.47 1.91
N ILE A 220 5.53 23.61 1.26
CA ILE A 220 6.01 22.38 1.89
C ILE A 220 6.95 22.66 3.07
N GLU A 221 7.72 23.75 3.02
CA GLU A 221 8.60 24.20 4.12
C GLU A 221 7.88 24.50 5.44
N ASN A 222 6.56 24.80 5.37
CA ASN A 222 5.71 25.06 6.51
C ASN A 222 4.95 23.82 7.00
N GLU A 223 5.26 22.63 6.44
CA GLU A 223 4.58 21.39 6.75
C GLU A 223 5.55 20.33 7.27
N ASN A 224 5.04 19.50 8.15
CA ASN A 224 5.69 18.26 8.55
C ASN A 224 4.68 17.10 8.44
N LYS A 225 5.15 15.88 8.64
CA LYS A 225 4.33 14.67 8.48
C LYS A 225 3.13 14.66 9.42
N GLU A 226 3.33 15.10 10.65
CA GLU A 226 2.30 15.17 11.68
C GLU A 226 1.20 16.15 11.29
N MET A 227 1.55 17.38 10.87
CA MET A 227 0.59 18.40 10.42
C MET A 227 -0.20 17.97 9.20
N LEU A 228 0.43 17.28 8.25
CA LEU A 228 -0.25 16.71 7.09
C LEU A 228 -1.27 15.64 7.52
N VAL A 229 -0.86 14.71 8.38
CA VAL A 229 -1.75 13.66 8.90
C VAL A 229 -2.93 14.27 9.68
N GLU A 230 -2.68 15.21 10.56
CA GLU A 230 -3.74 15.93 11.29
C GLU A 230 -4.76 16.56 10.36
N SER A 231 -4.29 17.25 9.34
CA SER A 231 -5.16 17.90 8.38
C SER A 231 -5.97 16.93 7.53
N MET A 232 -5.34 15.79 7.16
CA MET A 232 -5.99 14.71 6.41
C MET A 232 -7.06 13.97 7.22
N LEU A 233 -6.84 13.80 8.53
CA LEU A 233 -7.74 13.06 9.43
C LEU A 233 -8.70 13.97 10.20
N GLY A 234 -8.37 15.25 10.37
CA GLY A 234 -9.13 16.18 11.20
C GLY A 234 -9.02 15.93 12.70
N GLN A 235 -8.02 15.17 13.11
CA GLN A 235 -7.72 14.80 14.49
C GLN A 235 -6.21 14.83 14.69
N PRO A 236 -5.70 15.06 15.93
CA PRO A 236 -4.28 15.04 16.22
C PRO A 236 -3.58 13.80 15.63
N ALA A 237 -2.45 14.04 14.99
CA ALA A 237 -1.68 13.03 14.24
C ALA A 237 -0.94 12.02 15.11
N THR A 238 -1.06 12.09 16.42
CA THR A 238 -0.52 11.05 17.27
C THR A 238 -1.15 9.73 16.79
N ILE A 239 -0.37 8.93 16.05
CA ILE A 239 -0.66 7.51 15.88
C ILE A 239 -0.61 6.94 17.28
N THR A 240 -1.72 7.15 18.02
CA THR A 240 -1.87 6.56 19.32
C THR A 240 -2.13 5.10 19.08
N PHE A 241 -1.07 4.31 19.16
CA PHE A 241 -1.23 2.87 19.26
C PHE A 241 -2.15 2.56 20.43
N PRO A 242 -3.05 1.60 20.31
CA PRO A 242 -3.91 1.19 21.41
C PRO A 242 -3.06 0.80 22.62
N LYS A 243 -3.54 1.13 23.83
CA LYS A 243 -2.83 0.79 25.06
C LYS A 243 -2.51 -0.69 25.09
N LYS A 244 -1.23 -1.01 25.33
CA LYS A 244 -0.76 -2.38 25.52
C LYS A 244 -1.39 -2.96 26.80
N GLN A 245 -1.75 -4.24 26.77
CA GLN A 245 -2.22 -4.93 27.97
C GLN A 245 -1.07 -5.10 28.96
N ASN A 246 -1.38 -4.98 30.26
CA ASN A 246 -0.43 -5.33 31.29
C ASN A 246 -0.57 -6.84 31.53
N PHE A 247 0.33 -7.60 30.97
CA PHE A 247 0.44 -9.02 31.26
C PHE A 247 1.27 -9.21 32.55
N SER A 248 0.71 -9.86 33.56
CA SER A 248 1.54 -10.35 34.64
C SER A 248 2.33 -11.55 34.13
N GLU A 249 3.66 -11.52 34.22
CA GLU A 249 4.51 -12.56 33.62
C GLU A 249 4.33 -13.95 34.19
N LYS A 250 3.71 -14.07 35.36
CA LYS A 250 3.61 -15.35 36.11
C LYS A 250 2.47 -16.25 35.74
N ASP A 251 1.38 -15.73 35.14
CA ASP A 251 0.11 -16.49 35.06
C ASP A 251 -0.38 -16.78 33.63
N GLN A 252 0.48 -16.66 32.59
CA GLN A 252 0.00 -16.80 31.24
C GLN A 252 0.42 -18.08 30.54
N GLU A 253 -0.58 -18.81 30.12
CA GLU A 253 -0.47 -20.03 29.34
C GLU A 253 0.23 -19.77 28.00
N ILE A 254 1.35 -20.49 27.75
CA ILE A 254 2.01 -20.49 26.43
C ILE A 254 1.14 -21.34 25.49
N ILE A 255 0.50 -20.70 24.52
CA ILE A 255 -0.34 -21.41 23.55
C ILE A 255 0.46 -21.95 22.37
N PHE A 256 1.54 -21.28 22.01
CA PHE A 256 2.40 -21.69 20.90
C PHE A 256 3.88 -21.56 21.25
N LYS A 257 4.67 -22.56 20.84
CA LYS A 257 6.12 -22.56 20.97
C LYS A 257 6.74 -23.22 19.75
N ALA A 258 7.70 -22.55 19.15
CA ALA A 258 8.58 -23.10 18.11
C ALA A 258 9.99 -23.15 18.65
N ASN A 259 10.70 -24.25 18.39
CA ASN A 259 12.10 -24.46 18.76
C ASN A 259 12.91 -24.89 17.54
N ASN A 260 13.98 -24.13 17.29
CA ASN A 260 15.02 -24.46 16.28
C ASN A 260 14.45 -24.78 14.88
N LEU A 261 13.45 -23.98 14.43
CA LEU A 261 12.84 -24.20 13.11
C LEU A 261 13.83 -23.93 11.99
N LYS A 262 13.95 -24.91 11.09
CA LYS A 262 14.75 -24.83 9.86
C LYS A 262 13.89 -25.20 8.66
N THR A 263 13.99 -24.43 7.58
CA THR A 263 13.28 -24.68 6.32
C THR A 263 14.23 -24.65 5.13
N ASN A 264 13.77 -25.10 3.99
CA ASN A 264 14.48 -24.95 2.72
C ASN A 264 14.36 -23.53 2.14
N THR A 265 13.47 -22.71 2.68
CA THR A 265 13.18 -21.36 2.18
C THR A 265 13.96 -20.26 2.88
N GLY A 266 14.88 -20.59 3.81
CA GLY A 266 15.81 -19.64 4.39
C GLY A 266 15.90 -19.61 5.91
N LEU A 267 14.99 -20.27 6.64
CA LEU A 267 15.13 -20.38 8.10
C LEU A 267 16.26 -21.34 8.45
N GLN A 268 17.10 -20.92 9.41
CA GLN A 268 18.24 -21.69 9.89
C GLN A 268 18.03 -22.19 11.33
N ASP A 269 17.50 -21.31 12.20
CA ASP A 269 17.33 -21.60 13.62
C ASP A 269 16.38 -20.57 14.24
N VAL A 270 15.08 -20.74 14.04
CA VAL A 270 14.09 -19.82 14.60
C VAL A 270 13.39 -20.45 15.78
N SER A 271 13.47 -19.76 16.94
CA SER A 271 12.81 -20.13 18.17
C SER A 271 11.99 -18.97 18.71
N LEU A 272 10.73 -19.21 19.05
CA LEU A 272 9.83 -18.22 19.62
C LEU A 272 8.73 -18.89 20.46
N ARG A 273 8.09 -18.10 21.31
CA ARG A 273 6.92 -18.51 22.12
C ARG A 273 5.86 -17.41 22.11
N VAL A 274 4.62 -17.80 22.22
CA VAL A 274 3.47 -16.88 22.24
C VAL A 274 2.53 -17.29 23.38
N LYS A 275 2.19 -16.34 24.22
CA LYS A 275 1.23 -16.51 25.30
C LYS A 275 -0.20 -16.24 24.81
N LYS A 276 -1.19 -16.71 25.53
CA LYS A 276 -2.61 -16.48 25.20
C LYS A 276 -2.93 -14.97 25.22
N GLY A 277 -3.52 -14.47 24.14
CA GLY A 277 -3.87 -13.07 23.99
C GLY A 277 -2.66 -12.12 23.84
N GLU A 278 -1.46 -12.65 23.66
CA GLU A 278 -0.23 -11.84 23.44
C GLU A 278 -0.09 -11.45 21.97
N ILE A 279 0.41 -10.26 21.73
CA ILE A 279 0.87 -9.81 20.40
C ILE A 279 2.41 -9.88 20.40
N VAL A 280 2.96 -10.80 19.62
CA VAL A 280 4.40 -11.00 19.44
C VAL A 280 4.82 -10.41 18.10
N GLY A 281 5.80 -9.52 18.12
CA GLY A 281 6.40 -8.92 16.93
C GLY A 281 7.58 -9.72 16.41
N LEU A 282 7.78 -9.78 15.08
CA LEU A 282 9.03 -10.22 14.48
C LEU A 282 9.67 -9.02 13.78
N LEU A 283 10.82 -8.60 14.25
CA LEU A 283 11.61 -7.48 13.75
C LEU A 283 12.83 -7.99 12.99
N GLY A 284 13.18 -7.33 11.91
CA GLY A 284 14.33 -7.71 11.09
C GLY A 284 14.35 -6.96 9.77
N LEU A 285 15.45 -7.03 9.04
CA LEU A 285 15.58 -6.44 7.72
C LEU A 285 14.79 -7.26 6.68
N VAL A 286 14.54 -6.67 5.51
CA VAL A 286 13.96 -7.40 4.37
C VAL A 286 14.84 -8.61 4.04
N GLY A 287 14.24 -9.79 3.89
CA GLY A 287 14.96 -11.04 3.66
C GLY A 287 15.58 -11.67 4.92
N SER A 288 15.27 -11.19 6.12
CA SER A 288 15.80 -11.75 7.37
C SER A 288 15.16 -13.09 7.78
N GLY A 289 14.03 -13.49 7.20
CA GLY A 289 13.32 -14.73 7.52
C GLY A 289 11.99 -14.52 8.27
N ARG A 290 11.48 -13.29 8.39
CA ARG A 290 10.23 -12.97 9.12
C ARG A 290 9.01 -13.61 8.48
N THR A 291 8.75 -13.34 7.21
CA THR A 291 7.66 -13.92 6.42
C THR A 291 7.78 -15.44 6.35
N GLU A 292 8.99 -15.96 6.12
CA GLU A 292 9.30 -17.39 6.07
C GLU A 292 8.96 -18.06 7.42
N THR A 293 9.15 -17.35 8.54
CA THR A 293 8.74 -17.85 9.88
C THR A 293 7.22 -18.02 9.97
N LEU A 294 6.43 -17.01 9.53
CA LEU A 294 4.97 -17.14 9.51
C LEU A 294 4.52 -18.26 8.57
N ARG A 295 5.12 -18.37 7.39
CA ARG A 295 4.81 -19.40 6.39
C ARG A 295 5.13 -20.82 6.91
N ALA A 296 6.24 -20.99 7.63
CA ALA A 296 6.61 -22.26 8.24
C ALA A 296 5.60 -22.69 9.33
N ILE A 297 5.20 -21.74 10.21
CA ILE A 297 4.20 -21.98 11.24
C ILE A 297 2.83 -22.32 10.62
N PHE A 298 2.48 -21.67 9.52
CA PHE A 298 1.23 -21.92 8.79
C PHE A 298 1.25 -23.18 7.92
N GLY A 299 2.42 -23.84 7.79
CA GLY A 299 2.58 -25.03 6.94
C GLY A 299 2.61 -24.75 5.43
N ALA A 300 2.83 -23.49 5.04
CA ALA A 300 3.05 -23.11 3.66
C ALA A 300 4.47 -23.46 3.18
N ASP A 301 5.44 -23.43 4.10
CA ASP A 301 6.82 -23.86 3.86
C ASP A 301 7.14 -25.10 4.69
N LYS A 302 7.89 -26.05 4.09
CA LYS A 302 8.22 -27.31 4.73
C LYS A 302 9.30 -27.13 5.78
N ILE A 303 9.01 -27.54 7.02
CA ILE A 303 9.97 -27.60 8.11
C ILE A 303 10.86 -28.84 7.91
N LEU A 304 12.17 -28.62 7.90
CA LEU A 304 13.19 -29.66 7.78
C LEU A 304 13.68 -30.16 9.14
N GLN A 305 13.79 -29.25 10.12
CA GLN A 305 14.22 -29.53 11.49
C GLN A 305 13.48 -28.58 12.46
N GLY A 306 13.45 -28.94 13.72
CA GLY A 306 12.79 -28.22 14.78
C GLY A 306 11.46 -28.85 15.19
N GLN A 307 10.85 -28.25 16.22
CA GLN A 307 9.61 -28.75 16.82
C GLN A 307 8.67 -27.60 17.09
N MET A 308 7.38 -27.85 16.93
CA MET A 308 6.31 -26.93 17.34
C MET A 308 5.44 -27.58 18.41
N LYS A 309 5.07 -26.77 19.41
CA LYS A 309 4.05 -27.13 20.42
C LYS A 309 2.91 -26.12 20.35
N TYR A 310 1.70 -26.60 20.35
CA TYR A 310 0.50 -25.79 20.33
C TYR A 310 -0.51 -26.34 21.33
N LEU A 311 -1.04 -25.48 22.22
CA LEU A 311 -1.93 -25.87 23.33
C LEU A 311 -1.34 -27.04 24.14
N ASN A 312 -0.06 -26.95 24.50
CA ASN A 312 0.74 -27.91 25.24
C ASN A 312 0.93 -29.29 24.56
N LYS A 313 0.55 -29.46 23.29
CA LYS A 313 0.75 -30.66 22.48
C LYS A 313 1.75 -30.43 21.39
N GLU A 314 2.57 -31.43 21.11
CA GLU A 314 3.39 -31.40 19.88
C GLU A 314 2.48 -31.40 18.65
N ILE A 315 2.81 -30.56 17.67
CA ILE A 315 2.05 -30.42 16.44
C ILE A 315 2.96 -30.45 15.25
N ILE A 316 2.56 -31.18 14.22
CA ILE A 316 3.21 -31.19 12.92
C ILE A 316 2.20 -30.65 11.92
N ILE A 317 2.52 -29.50 11.31
CA ILE A 317 1.67 -28.86 10.31
C ILE A 317 2.34 -29.04 8.95
N LYS A 318 1.69 -29.84 8.10
CA LYS A 318 2.22 -30.18 6.77
C LYS A 318 1.71 -29.29 5.65
N ASN A 319 0.59 -28.63 5.90
CA ASN A 319 -0.08 -27.74 4.94
C ASN A 319 -1.01 -26.73 5.65
N PRO A 320 -1.40 -25.63 4.96
CA PRO A 320 -2.27 -24.61 5.51
C PRO A 320 -3.62 -25.12 6.06
N ASN A 321 -4.19 -26.16 5.43
CA ASN A 321 -5.47 -26.71 5.91
C ASN A 321 -5.36 -27.33 7.32
N GLU A 322 -4.23 -27.96 7.63
CA GLU A 322 -3.97 -28.48 8.98
C GLU A 322 -3.81 -27.34 9.99
N ALA A 323 -3.14 -26.25 9.63
CA ALA A 323 -3.03 -25.06 10.46
C ALA A 323 -4.43 -24.49 10.80
N ILE A 324 -5.26 -24.28 9.78
CA ILE A 324 -6.63 -23.75 9.93
C ILE A 324 -7.48 -24.66 10.81
N LYS A 325 -7.43 -25.98 10.62
CA LYS A 325 -8.15 -26.95 11.47
C LYS A 325 -7.74 -26.88 12.95
N ASN A 326 -6.51 -26.49 13.21
CA ASN A 326 -5.98 -26.30 14.57
C ASN A 326 -6.23 -24.88 15.11
N GLY A 327 -6.92 -24.00 14.37
CA GLY A 327 -7.19 -22.64 14.78
C GLY A 327 -6.01 -21.68 14.61
N ILE A 328 -5.04 -22.03 13.75
CA ILE A 328 -3.93 -21.14 13.32
C ILE A 328 -4.24 -20.64 11.93
N VAL A 329 -4.32 -19.32 11.77
CA VAL A 329 -4.66 -18.67 10.49
C VAL A 329 -3.62 -17.63 10.11
N MET A 330 -3.53 -17.31 8.82
CA MET A 330 -2.57 -16.33 8.31
C MET A 330 -3.24 -15.29 7.42
N ILE A 331 -2.98 -14.02 7.72
CA ILE A 331 -3.26 -12.89 6.85
C ILE A 331 -1.99 -12.60 6.07
N PRO A 332 -1.97 -12.85 4.74
CA PRO A 332 -0.79 -12.68 3.90
C PRO A 332 -0.58 -11.23 3.50
N GLU A 333 0.66 -10.91 3.09
CA GLU A 333 1.05 -9.59 2.58
C GLU A 333 0.25 -9.19 1.33
N ASP A 334 0.13 -10.10 0.34
CA ASP A 334 -0.62 -9.85 -0.90
C ASP A 334 -2.08 -10.30 -0.77
N ARG A 335 -2.93 -9.39 -0.31
CA ARG A 335 -4.37 -9.66 -0.18
C ARG A 335 -5.06 -9.98 -1.51
N ARG A 336 -4.54 -9.48 -2.66
CA ARG A 336 -5.15 -9.70 -3.97
C ARG A 336 -4.88 -11.09 -4.51
N LYS A 337 -3.65 -11.58 -4.36
CA LYS A 337 -3.25 -12.88 -4.90
C LYS A 337 -3.51 -14.03 -3.94
N GLN A 338 -3.43 -13.79 -2.62
CA GLN A 338 -3.41 -14.83 -1.61
C GLN A 338 -4.55 -14.71 -0.58
N GLY A 339 -5.13 -13.52 -0.43
CA GLY A 339 -6.07 -13.23 0.65
C GLY A 339 -7.54 -13.34 0.27
N LEU A 340 -7.97 -12.68 -0.78
CA LEU A 340 -9.36 -12.51 -1.18
C LEU A 340 -9.62 -13.04 -2.59
N VAL A 341 -10.84 -13.54 -2.81
CA VAL A 341 -11.32 -13.96 -4.13
C VAL A 341 -12.09 -12.79 -4.75
N PHE A 342 -11.45 -12.01 -5.61
CA PHE A 342 -12.00 -10.76 -6.15
C PHE A 342 -13.19 -10.93 -7.09
N THR A 343 -13.41 -12.14 -7.61
CA THR A 343 -14.59 -12.49 -8.40
C THR A 343 -15.82 -12.81 -7.55
N GLN A 344 -15.64 -12.93 -6.22
CA GLN A 344 -16.70 -13.25 -5.28
C GLN A 344 -17.12 -12.03 -4.45
N ASN A 345 -18.33 -12.07 -3.90
CA ASN A 345 -18.85 -11.03 -3.01
C ASN A 345 -18.26 -11.12 -1.59
N THR A 346 -18.58 -10.14 -0.75
CA THR A 346 -18.11 -10.04 0.64
C THR A 346 -18.51 -11.26 1.46
N LYS A 347 -19.77 -11.70 1.34
CA LYS A 347 -20.33 -12.84 2.07
C LYS A 347 -19.53 -14.11 1.77
N SER A 348 -19.39 -14.45 0.49
CA SER A 348 -18.65 -15.65 0.07
C SER A 348 -17.18 -15.61 0.48
N ASN A 349 -16.54 -14.45 0.43
CA ASN A 349 -15.16 -14.30 0.90
C ASN A 349 -15.00 -14.56 2.38
N ILE A 350 -15.98 -14.15 3.20
CA ILE A 350 -15.93 -14.33 4.66
C ILE A 350 -16.25 -15.78 5.03
N SER A 351 -17.30 -16.37 4.47
CA SER A 351 -17.82 -17.67 4.86
C SER A 351 -16.99 -18.87 4.36
N ILE A 352 -16.22 -18.70 3.28
CA ILE A 352 -15.47 -19.80 2.65
C ILE A 352 -14.48 -20.52 3.57
N THR A 353 -14.06 -19.90 4.66
CA THR A 353 -13.06 -20.47 5.59
C THR A 353 -13.63 -21.60 6.47
N ASP A 354 -14.94 -21.62 6.72
CA ASP A 354 -15.59 -22.72 7.46
C ASP A 354 -17.06 -22.89 7.07
N LEU A 355 -17.29 -23.50 5.92
CA LEU A 355 -18.62 -23.75 5.38
C LEU A 355 -19.47 -24.68 6.30
N ARG A 356 -18.84 -25.51 7.13
CA ARG A 356 -19.56 -26.39 8.08
C ARG A 356 -20.37 -25.62 9.10
N LYS A 357 -19.95 -24.40 9.46
CA LYS A 357 -20.72 -23.52 10.37
C LYS A 357 -22.08 -23.10 9.80
N ILE A 358 -22.20 -23.10 8.50
CA ILE A 358 -23.39 -22.61 7.77
C ILE A 358 -24.06 -23.67 6.92
N SER A 359 -23.64 -24.93 7.00
CA SER A 359 -24.26 -26.05 6.28
C SER A 359 -24.96 -27.01 7.25
N ASN A 360 -26.06 -27.58 6.78
CA ASN A 360 -26.74 -28.73 7.38
C ASN A 360 -26.83 -29.82 6.31
N LEU A 361 -26.33 -31.04 6.60
CA LEU A 361 -26.34 -32.13 5.61
C LEU A 361 -25.78 -31.73 4.26
N GLU A 362 -24.64 -30.99 4.24
CA GLU A 362 -23.96 -30.48 3.05
C GLU A 362 -24.71 -29.39 2.25
N ILE A 363 -25.91 -28.99 2.73
CA ILE A 363 -26.68 -27.89 2.11
C ILE A 363 -26.39 -26.58 2.86
N LEU A 364 -26.01 -25.53 2.15
CA LEU A 364 -25.73 -24.22 2.71
C LEU A 364 -27.03 -23.54 3.18
N ASN A 365 -27.05 -23.09 4.44
CA ASN A 365 -28.12 -22.27 4.97
C ASN A 365 -27.78 -20.78 4.78
N THR A 366 -28.33 -20.22 3.69
CA THR A 366 -28.07 -18.82 3.28
C THR A 366 -28.49 -17.80 4.35
N ILE A 367 -29.58 -18.04 5.07
CA ILE A 367 -30.06 -17.13 6.14
C ILE A 367 -29.06 -17.10 7.29
N LYS A 368 -28.58 -18.27 7.73
CA LYS A 368 -27.56 -18.39 8.78
C LYS A 368 -26.24 -17.73 8.35
N GLU A 369 -25.84 -17.94 7.07
CA GLU A 369 -24.67 -17.31 6.49
C GLU A 369 -24.74 -15.77 6.56
N ILE A 370 -25.85 -15.19 6.04
CA ILE A 370 -26.05 -13.74 6.05
C ILE A 370 -25.99 -13.17 7.46
N ASN A 371 -26.63 -13.82 8.44
CA ASN A 371 -26.65 -13.34 9.82
C ASN A 371 -25.25 -13.35 10.45
N LEU A 372 -24.50 -14.44 10.31
CA LEU A 372 -23.15 -14.55 10.85
C LEU A 372 -22.19 -13.55 10.18
N VAL A 373 -22.28 -13.41 8.87
CA VAL A 373 -21.45 -12.48 8.11
C VAL A 373 -21.79 -11.03 8.46
N LYS A 374 -23.06 -10.66 8.59
CA LYS A 374 -23.46 -9.31 9.04
C LYS A 374 -22.89 -8.96 10.42
N ASN A 375 -22.89 -9.90 11.35
CA ASN A 375 -22.30 -9.68 12.68
C ASN A 375 -20.81 -9.36 12.57
N LEU A 376 -20.06 -10.09 11.74
CA LEU A 376 -18.63 -9.83 11.52
C LEU A 376 -18.39 -8.50 10.77
N ILE A 377 -19.20 -8.18 9.76
CA ILE A 377 -19.11 -6.89 9.06
C ILE A 377 -19.27 -5.73 10.05
N ASN A 378 -20.21 -5.82 10.97
CA ASN A 378 -20.43 -4.83 12.03
C ASN A 378 -19.26 -4.80 13.02
N GLN A 379 -18.79 -5.97 13.46
CA GLN A 379 -17.71 -6.07 14.44
C GLN A 379 -16.41 -5.42 13.95
N VAL A 380 -16.07 -5.57 12.67
CA VAL A 380 -14.86 -4.98 12.09
C VAL A 380 -15.11 -3.64 11.35
N ASP A 381 -16.33 -3.10 11.43
CA ASP A 381 -16.74 -1.83 10.80
C ASP A 381 -16.39 -1.77 9.29
N ILE A 382 -16.83 -2.79 8.52
CA ILE A 382 -16.66 -2.80 7.05
C ILE A 382 -17.65 -1.81 6.42
N LYS A 383 -17.15 -0.97 5.52
CA LYS A 383 -17.96 0.02 4.79
C LYS A 383 -17.76 -0.08 3.28
N PRO A 384 -18.84 -0.11 2.48
CA PRO A 384 -20.26 -0.16 2.89
C PRO A 384 -20.64 -1.49 3.55
N ASN A 385 -21.61 -1.47 4.48
CA ASN A 385 -22.12 -2.66 5.18
C ASN A 385 -23.07 -3.45 4.26
N ILE A 386 -22.51 -4.16 3.29
CA ILE A 386 -23.24 -4.90 2.26
C ILE A 386 -22.67 -6.32 2.17
N THR A 387 -23.51 -7.33 2.34
CA THR A 387 -23.11 -8.75 2.26
C THR A 387 -22.79 -9.20 0.83
N ASP A 388 -23.53 -8.73 -0.14
CA ASP A 388 -23.38 -9.10 -1.55
C ASP A 388 -22.55 -8.10 -2.37
N GLY A 389 -21.86 -7.16 -1.67
CA GLY A 389 -20.96 -6.20 -2.28
C GLY A 389 -19.74 -6.88 -2.92
N ASN A 390 -19.40 -6.49 -4.16
CA ASN A 390 -18.21 -6.98 -4.82
C ASN A 390 -16.95 -6.38 -4.16
N ILE A 391 -15.98 -7.24 -3.84
CA ILE A 391 -14.73 -6.87 -3.15
C ILE A 391 -13.93 -5.82 -3.92
N SER A 392 -14.00 -5.83 -5.26
CA SER A 392 -13.25 -4.88 -6.10
C SER A 392 -13.64 -3.41 -5.86
N TYR A 393 -14.84 -3.15 -5.35
CA TYR A 393 -15.34 -1.80 -5.10
C TYR A 393 -15.00 -1.26 -3.70
N TYR A 394 -14.41 -2.09 -2.85
CA TYR A 394 -14.00 -1.66 -1.51
C TYR A 394 -12.63 -0.99 -1.55
N SER A 395 -12.45 0.04 -0.70
CA SER A 395 -11.12 0.63 -0.47
C SER A 395 -10.16 -0.40 0.13
N GLY A 396 -8.85 -0.18 -0.03
CA GLY A 396 -7.82 -1.07 0.50
C GLY A 396 -8.01 -1.38 1.99
N GLY A 397 -8.36 -0.39 2.81
CA GLY A 397 -8.64 -0.58 4.24
C GLY A 397 -9.87 -1.47 4.50
N ASN A 398 -10.94 -1.34 3.69
CA ASN A 398 -12.10 -2.21 3.83
C ASN A 398 -11.84 -3.62 3.29
N GLN A 399 -11.06 -3.78 2.22
CA GLN A 399 -10.59 -5.10 1.78
C GLN A 399 -9.79 -5.81 2.87
N GLN A 400 -8.94 -5.08 3.58
CA GLN A 400 -8.18 -5.61 4.71
C GLN A 400 -9.11 -6.05 5.84
N LYS A 401 -10.11 -5.25 6.17
CA LYS A 401 -11.13 -5.62 7.18
C LYS A 401 -11.93 -6.86 6.77
N VAL A 402 -12.28 -7.01 5.48
CA VAL A 402 -12.92 -8.24 4.96
C VAL A 402 -12.00 -9.44 5.16
N LEU A 403 -10.69 -9.28 4.95
CA LEU A 403 -9.72 -10.35 5.18
C LEU A 403 -9.60 -10.73 6.65
N PHE A 404 -9.65 -9.76 7.59
CA PHE A 404 -9.79 -10.07 9.02
C PHE A 404 -11.09 -10.81 9.33
N ALA A 405 -12.25 -10.32 8.83
CA ALA A 405 -13.55 -10.97 9.03
C ALA A 405 -13.57 -12.41 8.49
N LYS A 406 -12.95 -12.65 7.32
CA LYS A 406 -12.77 -13.98 6.72
C LYS A 406 -12.13 -14.95 7.71
N TRP A 407 -11.03 -14.57 8.34
CA TRP A 407 -10.32 -15.44 9.26
C TRP A 407 -10.97 -15.51 10.64
N MET A 408 -11.60 -14.43 11.11
CA MET A 408 -12.40 -14.45 12.34
C MET A 408 -13.60 -15.39 12.23
N PHE A 409 -14.15 -15.61 11.02
CA PHE A 409 -15.22 -16.56 10.78
C PHE A 409 -14.83 -17.98 11.17
N SER A 410 -13.57 -18.39 11.03
CA SER A 410 -13.07 -19.70 11.46
C SER A 410 -12.82 -19.81 12.98
N SER A 411 -13.00 -18.72 13.76
CA SER A 411 -12.75 -18.68 15.22
C SER A 411 -11.32 -19.10 15.60
N PRO A 412 -10.28 -18.38 15.13
CA PRO A 412 -8.90 -18.75 15.40
C PRO A 412 -8.48 -18.47 16.84
N ASN A 413 -7.48 -19.20 17.33
CA ASN A 413 -6.78 -18.89 18.58
C ASN A 413 -5.42 -18.20 18.36
N LEU A 414 -4.83 -18.39 17.17
CA LEU A 414 -3.58 -17.75 16.75
C LEU A 414 -3.72 -17.18 15.35
N ILE A 415 -3.43 -15.89 15.21
CA ILE A 415 -3.43 -15.18 13.93
C ILE A 415 -2.00 -14.76 13.59
N LEU A 416 -1.54 -15.12 12.40
CA LEU A 416 -0.27 -14.72 11.81
C LEU A 416 -0.54 -13.55 10.87
N LEU A 417 0.08 -12.40 11.11
CA LEU A 417 -0.12 -11.17 10.34
C LEU A 417 1.16 -10.81 9.59
N ASP A 418 1.10 -10.89 8.26
CA ASP A 418 2.19 -10.47 7.38
C ASP A 418 1.81 -9.17 6.70
N GLU A 419 2.51 -8.07 7.07
CA GLU A 419 2.28 -6.71 6.55
C GLU A 419 0.80 -6.28 6.60
N PRO A 420 0.11 -6.33 7.77
CA PRO A 420 -1.36 -6.20 7.84
C PRO A 420 -1.88 -4.83 7.42
N THR A 421 -1.04 -3.82 7.32
CA THR A 421 -1.43 -2.45 6.96
C THR A 421 -0.84 -1.98 5.63
N ARG A 422 -0.18 -2.87 4.89
CA ARG A 422 0.42 -2.52 3.60
C ARG A 422 -0.63 -2.04 2.59
N GLY A 423 -0.39 -0.86 2.01
CA GLY A 423 -1.31 -0.25 1.04
C GLY A 423 -2.64 0.19 1.65
N VAL A 424 -2.63 0.50 2.93
CA VAL A 424 -3.77 1.04 3.69
C VAL A 424 -3.44 2.48 4.10
N ASP A 425 -4.42 3.38 4.01
CA ASP A 425 -4.23 4.77 4.43
C ASP A 425 -4.09 4.90 5.96
N VAL A 426 -3.51 6.04 6.40
CA VAL A 426 -3.18 6.29 7.82
C VAL A 426 -4.40 6.18 8.73
N GLY A 427 -5.58 6.65 8.28
CA GLY A 427 -6.81 6.57 9.08
C GLY A 427 -7.33 5.14 9.24
N ALA A 428 -7.20 4.33 8.18
CA ALA A 428 -7.58 2.93 8.24
C ALA A 428 -6.55 2.07 9.00
N LYS A 429 -5.23 2.43 9.00
CA LYS A 429 -4.19 1.76 9.82
C LYS A 429 -4.58 1.77 11.28
N ARG A 430 -4.96 2.94 11.83
CA ARG A 430 -5.37 3.06 13.24
C ARG A 430 -6.50 2.10 13.59
N LYS A 431 -7.53 2.00 12.73
CA LYS A 431 -8.65 1.07 12.96
C LYS A 431 -8.23 -0.40 12.93
N ILE A 432 -7.24 -0.74 12.09
CA ILE A 432 -6.66 -2.09 12.06
C ILE A 432 -5.88 -2.37 13.36
N TYR A 433 -5.13 -1.39 13.87
CA TYR A 433 -4.43 -1.53 15.16
C TYR A 433 -5.39 -1.74 16.32
N GLU A 434 -6.49 -0.96 16.37
CA GLU A 434 -7.56 -1.12 17.34
C GLU A 434 -8.19 -2.52 17.24
N LEU A 435 -8.44 -3.01 16.02
CA LEU A 435 -8.96 -4.37 15.78
C LEU A 435 -7.99 -5.46 16.26
N ILE A 436 -6.69 -5.35 15.92
CA ILE A 436 -5.67 -6.33 16.37
C ILE A 436 -5.62 -6.38 17.90
N ARG A 437 -5.64 -5.22 18.55
CA ARG A 437 -5.63 -5.14 20.01
C ARG A 437 -6.91 -5.67 20.65
N ASP A 438 -8.08 -5.41 20.04
CA ASP A 438 -9.37 -5.97 20.48
C ASP A 438 -9.39 -7.49 20.38
N LEU A 439 -8.84 -8.06 19.29
CA LEU A 439 -8.71 -9.52 19.15
C LEU A 439 -7.82 -10.12 20.25
N ALA A 440 -6.68 -9.49 20.51
CA ALA A 440 -5.77 -9.91 21.58
C ALA A 440 -6.44 -9.85 22.96
N SER A 441 -7.20 -8.78 23.24
CA SER A 441 -7.93 -8.63 24.51
C SER A 441 -9.01 -9.71 24.71
N LYS A 442 -9.52 -10.29 23.64
CA LYS A 442 -10.46 -11.43 23.64
C LYS A 442 -9.78 -12.79 23.74
N GLY A 443 -8.46 -12.81 23.95
CA GLY A 443 -7.67 -14.02 24.14
C GLY A 443 -7.14 -14.66 22.84
N ILE A 444 -7.30 -14.00 21.70
CA ILE A 444 -6.71 -14.44 20.43
C ILE A 444 -5.26 -13.95 20.39
N SER A 445 -4.32 -14.86 20.20
CA SER A 445 -2.90 -14.51 20.14
C SER A 445 -2.49 -14.11 18.73
N VAL A 446 -1.50 -13.25 18.62
CA VAL A 446 -1.09 -12.66 17.33
C VAL A 446 0.43 -12.74 17.19
N ILE A 447 0.91 -13.15 16.01
CA ILE A 447 2.29 -12.89 15.57
C ILE A 447 2.22 -11.90 14.43
N ILE A 448 2.92 -10.77 14.56
CA ILE A 448 2.90 -9.69 13.56
C ILE A 448 4.28 -9.46 12.94
N VAL A 449 4.32 -9.32 11.62
CA VAL A 449 5.44 -8.85 10.82
C VAL A 449 5.03 -7.56 10.13
N SER A 450 5.89 -6.56 10.18
CA SER A 450 5.75 -5.33 9.40
C SER A 450 7.12 -4.80 8.96
N SER A 451 7.17 -4.21 7.79
CA SER A 451 8.31 -3.43 7.29
C SER A 451 8.45 -2.09 8.03
N GLU A 452 7.37 -1.59 8.61
CA GLU A 452 7.36 -0.41 9.47
C GLU A 452 7.69 -0.84 10.92
N LEU A 453 8.94 -0.63 11.34
CA LEU A 453 9.37 -1.03 12.70
C LEU A 453 8.53 -0.37 13.80
N GLU A 454 8.11 0.88 13.60
CA GLU A 454 7.25 1.63 14.52
C GLU A 454 5.91 0.92 14.76
N GLU A 455 5.35 0.28 13.72
CA GLU A 455 4.11 -0.49 13.83
C GLU A 455 4.27 -1.68 14.79
N VAL A 456 5.33 -2.45 14.60
CA VAL A 456 5.61 -3.59 15.48
C VAL A 456 5.92 -3.12 16.89
N MET A 457 6.76 -2.08 17.05
CA MET A 457 7.10 -1.51 18.36
C MET A 457 5.89 -0.94 19.09
N GLY A 458 4.94 -0.34 18.35
CA GLY A 458 3.71 0.22 18.91
C GLY A 458 2.68 -0.84 19.32
N LEU A 459 2.55 -1.92 18.54
CA LEU A 459 1.53 -2.94 18.76
C LEU A 459 2.00 -4.11 19.62
N ALA A 460 3.21 -4.61 19.42
CA ALA A 460 3.66 -5.83 20.07
C ALA A 460 3.88 -5.64 21.59
N ASP A 461 3.50 -6.66 22.34
CA ASP A 461 3.77 -6.74 23.77
C ASP A 461 5.22 -7.20 24.02
N ARG A 462 5.74 -8.05 23.11
CA ARG A 462 7.10 -8.56 23.07
C ARG A 462 7.51 -8.78 21.61
N ALA A 463 8.80 -8.69 21.29
CA ALA A 463 9.28 -8.89 19.94
C ALA A 463 10.56 -9.72 19.89
N TYR A 464 10.72 -10.45 18.80
CA TYR A 464 11.95 -11.18 18.47
C TYR A 464 12.67 -10.50 17.32
N LEU A 465 13.98 -10.37 17.45
CA LEU A 465 14.85 -9.93 16.36
C LEU A 465 15.24 -11.13 15.51
N ILE A 466 14.88 -11.09 14.23
CA ILE A 466 15.22 -12.13 13.25
C ILE A 466 16.30 -11.61 12.31
N LYS A 467 17.39 -12.38 12.19
CA LYS A 467 18.52 -12.05 11.33
C LYS A 467 19.05 -13.32 10.65
N ASN A 468 19.16 -13.28 9.32
CA ASN A 468 19.66 -14.40 8.51
C ASN A 468 18.96 -15.73 8.84
N GLY A 469 17.64 -15.74 9.01
CA GLY A 469 16.86 -16.91 9.35
C GLY A 469 17.05 -17.46 10.75
N LYS A 470 17.58 -16.66 11.70
CA LYS A 470 17.79 -17.05 13.10
C LYS A 470 17.14 -16.06 14.04
N THR A 471 16.62 -16.56 15.17
CA THR A 471 16.25 -15.69 16.29
C THR A 471 17.53 -15.21 16.95
N TYR A 472 17.75 -13.89 16.93
CA TYR A 472 18.95 -13.26 17.47
C TYR A 472 18.76 -12.79 18.90
N ASP A 473 17.61 -12.17 19.18
CA ASP A 473 17.33 -11.59 20.49
C ASP A 473 15.81 -11.51 20.74
N GLU A 474 15.42 -11.37 22.01
CA GLU A 474 14.05 -11.12 22.47
C GLU A 474 14.02 -9.77 23.19
N ILE A 475 13.17 -8.85 22.77
CA ILE A 475 13.06 -7.51 23.34
C ILE A 475 11.66 -7.21 23.85
N ASN A 476 11.60 -6.32 24.84
CA ASN A 476 10.36 -5.69 25.26
C ASN A 476 10.24 -4.31 24.57
N PRO A 477 9.27 -4.10 23.66
CA PRO A 477 9.09 -2.84 22.98
C PRO A 477 8.82 -1.63 23.90
N LYS A 478 8.38 -1.85 25.16
CA LYS A 478 8.18 -0.76 26.13
C LYS A 478 9.50 -0.19 26.65
N ASP A 479 10.53 -1.04 26.72
CA ASP A 479 11.82 -0.72 27.33
C ASP A 479 12.92 -0.44 26.28
N SER A 480 12.57 -0.54 24.99
CA SER A 480 13.50 -0.42 23.88
C SER A 480 13.15 0.79 23.01
N SER A 481 14.12 1.65 22.73
CA SER A 481 13.97 2.71 21.74
C SER A 481 14.13 2.16 20.31
N LEU A 482 13.51 2.81 19.33
CA LEU A 482 13.64 2.45 17.91
C LEU A 482 15.10 2.43 17.46
N ASP A 483 15.91 3.41 17.93
CA ASP A 483 17.34 3.51 17.62
C ASP A 483 18.13 2.32 18.15
N LYS A 484 17.83 1.83 19.37
CA LYS A 484 18.44 0.61 19.90
C LYS A 484 18.12 -0.62 19.07
N VAL A 485 16.87 -0.75 18.63
CA VAL A 485 16.45 -1.85 17.75
C VAL A 485 17.15 -1.78 16.41
N LEU A 486 17.21 -0.60 15.79
CA LEU A 486 17.94 -0.38 14.55
C LEU A 486 19.44 -0.69 14.73
N PHE A 487 20.05 -0.22 15.82
CA PHE A 487 21.45 -0.53 16.12
C PHE A 487 21.68 -2.05 16.27
N SER A 488 20.81 -2.77 16.93
CA SER A 488 20.91 -4.23 17.06
C SER A 488 20.75 -4.95 15.71
N LEU A 489 19.90 -4.43 14.81
CA LEU A 489 19.73 -4.99 13.48
C LEU A 489 20.89 -4.69 12.53
N PHE A 490 21.46 -3.47 12.60
CA PHE A 490 22.53 -2.98 11.72
C PHE A 490 23.93 -3.09 12.36
N GLY A 491 24.07 -2.95 13.68
CA GLY A 491 25.34 -2.78 14.40
C GLY A 491 26.30 -3.96 14.33
N ALA A 492 25.88 -5.11 13.82
CA ALA A 492 26.79 -6.22 13.55
C ALA A 492 27.52 -6.10 12.19
N ILE A 493 27.26 -5.06 11.40
CA ILE A 493 27.97 -4.80 10.13
C ILE A 493 29.22 -3.95 10.37
N ASN A 494 29.26 -3.14 11.43
CA ASN A 494 30.36 -2.21 11.69
C ASN A 494 31.56 -2.79 12.45
N ASN A 495 31.47 -3.95 13.08
CA ASN A 495 32.65 -4.56 13.72
C ASN A 495 33.72 -5.05 12.74
N ASN A 496 33.47 -5.02 11.42
CA ASN A 496 34.47 -5.31 10.41
C ASN A 496 35.12 -4.07 9.78
N ILE A 497 34.64 -2.86 10.09
CA ILE A 497 35.18 -1.61 9.50
C ILE A 497 36.27 -0.99 10.38
N GLU A 498 36.23 -1.19 11.70
CA GLU A 498 37.29 -0.67 12.60
C GLU A 498 38.62 -1.41 12.44
N ASN A 499 38.64 -2.61 11.84
CA ASN A 499 39.89 -3.35 11.58
C ASN A 499 40.61 -2.97 10.28
N TYR A 500 40.05 -2.06 9.47
CA TYR A 500 40.70 -1.56 8.25
C TYR A 500 41.24 -0.13 8.34
N ALA A 501 41.03 0.56 9.47
CA ALA A 501 41.53 1.92 9.69
C ALA A 501 42.86 1.96 10.47
N THR A 502 43.44 0.79 10.84
CA THR A 502 44.73 0.69 11.52
C THR A 502 45.60 -0.39 10.85
N LYS A 503 45.92 -0.20 9.58
CA LYS A 503 47.12 -0.77 8.94
C LYS A 503 47.63 0.19 7.87
#